data_7ac87579de3eec5a15fb5baaa2649f31
#
_entry.id   7ac87579de3eec5a15fb5baaa2649f31
#
_cell.length_a   1.000
_cell.length_b   1.000
_cell.length_c   1.000
_cell.angle_alpha   90.00
_cell.angle_beta   90.00
_cell.angle_gamma   90.00
#
_symmetry.space_group_name_H-M   'P 1'
#
loop_
_entity.id
_entity.type
_entity.pdbx_description
1 polymer ?
#
loop_
_entity_poly.entity_id
_entity_poly.type
_entity_poly.pdbx_seq_one_letter_code
_entity_poly.pdbx_strand_id
1 'polypeptide(L)'
;MTTLSLGQIKTKLDAYERLIRLDKPVGFMLLMWPTLWGLWIATRGAPDVRLVTIFVLGTILMRSAGCAINDWADREFDGAVKRTAMRPLAAGEISGREALWVGAACALAAALLLIPLNWPARFWALPALAIAAIYPFTKRFFSIPQAILGVAFSMGIPMAFAAVRGEVPLIVAWLMLANFFWVLAFDTEYAMVDRDDDIRIGIRTSALFFGRFDVLAVAGCYAAFIAMMVLIGNAAGLGPIYYFGLTLAATLALHHLWLIRDRDRMRCFAAFRGNNLFGMAVFVGVALDYAVRTGAWPRWYA
;
A
#
# COMPACT_ATOMS: atom_id res chain seq x y z
N MET A 1 -34.70 22.17 -1.65
CA MET A 1 -33.30 21.84 -2.02
C MET A 1 -32.52 23.14 -1.94
N THR A 2 -31.73 23.32 -0.90
CA THR A 2 -30.84 24.48 -0.75
C THR A 2 -29.69 24.36 -1.75
N THR A 3 -29.62 25.22 -2.73
CA THR A 3 -28.47 25.31 -3.66
C THR A 3 -27.23 25.68 -2.87
N LEU A 4 -26.23 24.79 -2.86
CA LEU A 4 -24.94 25.08 -2.24
C LEU A 4 -24.27 26.25 -2.98
N SER A 5 -23.68 27.19 -2.25
CA SER A 5 -22.84 28.23 -2.83
C SER A 5 -21.54 27.63 -3.40
N LEU A 6 -20.93 28.29 -4.39
CA LEU A 6 -19.64 27.86 -4.96
C LEU A 6 -18.55 27.67 -3.87
N GLY A 7 -18.56 28.54 -2.85
CA GLY A 7 -17.65 28.40 -1.70
C GLY A 7 -17.89 27.12 -0.91
N GLN A 8 -19.13 26.75 -0.64
CA GLN A 8 -19.49 25.51 0.05
C GLN A 8 -19.11 24.25 -0.76
N ILE A 9 -19.28 24.31 -2.09
CA ILE A 9 -18.86 23.21 -2.96
C ILE A 9 -17.35 23.02 -2.91
N LYS A 10 -16.56 24.10 -2.98
CA LYS A 10 -15.10 24.04 -2.89
C LYS A 10 -14.64 23.45 -1.56
N THR A 11 -15.22 23.86 -0.44
CA THR A 11 -14.91 23.33 0.91
C THR A 11 -15.23 21.82 1.01
N LYS A 12 -16.35 21.39 0.41
CA LYS A 12 -16.70 19.95 0.40
C LYS A 12 -15.74 19.14 -0.46
N LEU A 13 -15.34 19.64 -1.63
CA LEU A 13 -14.37 18.96 -2.49
C LEU A 13 -13.01 18.81 -1.81
N ASP A 14 -12.51 19.84 -1.11
CA ASP A 14 -11.32 19.80 -0.28
C ASP A 14 -11.43 18.71 0.82
N ALA A 15 -12.57 18.67 1.52
CA ALA A 15 -12.80 17.65 2.54
C ALA A 15 -12.81 16.22 1.95
N TYR A 16 -13.37 16.04 0.75
CA TYR A 16 -13.35 14.73 0.06
C TYR A 16 -11.94 14.35 -0.40
N GLU A 17 -11.16 15.31 -0.95
CA GLU A 17 -9.76 15.08 -1.31
C GLU A 17 -8.93 14.62 -0.12
N ARG A 18 -9.07 15.27 1.04
CA ARG A 18 -8.41 14.87 2.30
C ARG A 18 -8.93 13.54 2.85
N LEU A 19 -10.21 13.21 2.69
CA LEU A 19 -10.78 11.92 3.10
C LEU A 19 -10.12 10.76 2.35
N ILE A 20 -10.01 10.88 1.02
CA ILE A 20 -9.43 9.84 0.16
C ILE A 20 -7.90 9.92 0.05
N ARG A 21 -7.26 10.86 0.76
CA ARG A 21 -5.79 11.03 0.86
C ARG A 21 -5.10 11.35 -0.48
N LEU A 22 -5.76 12.00 -1.44
CA LEU A 22 -5.10 12.46 -2.66
C LEU A 22 -4.08 13.56 -2.39
N ASP A 23 -4.27 14.34 -1.32
CA ASP A 23 -3.32 15.32 -0.79
C ASP A 23 -2.01 14.68 -0.26
N LYS A 24 -1.99 13.35 -0.03
CA LYS A 24 -0.87 12.61 0.59
C LYS A 24 -0.51 11.37 -0.22
N PRO A 25 0.25 11.51 -1.32
CA PRO A 25 0.48 10.43 -2.29
C PRO A 25 1.25 9.21 -1.73
N VAL A 26 1.95 9.34 -0.63
CA VAL A 26 2.75 8.25 -0.02
C VAL A 26 1.94 6.96 0.12
N GLY A 27 0.69 7.06 0.60
CA GLY A 27 -0.12 5.89 0.90
C GLY A 27 -0.51 5.06 -0.34
N PHE A 28 -0.85 5.68 -1.47
CA PHE A 28 -1.15 4.92 -2.68
C PHE A 28 0.11 4.47 -3.41
N MET A 29 1.23 5.19 -3.30
CA MET A 29 2.51 4.76 -3.86
C MET A 29 3.02 3.48 -3.17
N LEU A 30 2.93 3.37 -1.84
CA LEU A 30 3.31 2.15 -1.11
C LEU A 30 2.48 0.93 -1.55
N LEU A 31 1.22 1.11 -1.92
CA LEU A 31 0.38 0.04 -2.48
C LEU A 31 0.70 -0.23 -3.96
N MET A 32 1.12 0.78 -4.70
CA MET A 32 1.37 0.70 -6.14
C MET A 32 2.65 -0.05 -6.48
N TRP A 33 3.74 0.15 -5.70
CA TRP A 33 5.02 -0.48 -6.00
C TRP A 33 4.94 -2.00 -6.14
N PRO A 34 4.38 -2.76 -5.18
CA PRO A 34 4.29 -4.22 -5.31
C PRO A 34 3.42 -4.66 -6.50
N THR A 35 2.37 -3.92 -6.81
CA THR A 35 1.53 -4.17 -7.99
C THR A 35 2.35 -4.01 -9.28
N LEU A 36 3.16 -2.96 -9.37
CA LEU A 36 4.04 -2.71 -10.51
C LEU A 36 5.18 -3.74 -10.58
N TRP A 37 5.79 -4.15 -9.45
CA TRP A 37 6.76 -5.27 -9.47
C TRP A 37 6.14 -6.51 -10.09
N GLY A 38 4.93 -6.89 -9.64
CA GLY A 38 4.18 -8.02 -10.17
C GLY A 38 3.92 -7.89 -11.67
N LEU A 39 3.46 -6.73 -12.11
CA LEU A 39 3.14 -6.48 -13.52
C LEU A 39 4.39 -6.55 -14.43
N TRP A 40 5.51 -5.94 -14.00
CA TRP A 40 6.77 -5.98 -14.78
C TRP A 40 7.37 -7.37 -14.82
N ILE A 41 7.38 -8.12 -13.73
CA ILE A 41 7.87 -9.50 -13.71
C ILE A 41 6.95 -10.41 -14.54
N ALA A 42 5.63 -10.25 -14.45
CA ALA A 42 4.67 -11.03 -15.23
C ALA A 42 4.87 -10.87 -16.74
N THR A 43 5.19 -9.64 -17.17
CA THR A 43 5.37 -9.27 -18.59
C THR A 43 6.83 -9.34 -19.07
N ARG A 44 7.77 -9.71 -18.19
CA ARG A 44 9.22 -9.65 -18.46
C ARG A 44 9.68 -8.28 -18.98
N GLY A 45 9.18 -7.22 -18.36
CA GLY A 45 9.58 -5.84 -18.63
C GLY A 45 8.83 -5.12 -19.75
N ALA A 46 7.90 -5.77 -20.44
CA ALA A 46 7.12 -5.17 -21.52
C ALA A 46 5.61 -5.15 -21.25
N PRO A 47 5.14 -4.45 -20.21
CA PRO A 47 3.71 -4.37 -19.95
C PRO A 47 2.99 -3.55 -21.02
N ASP A 48 1.76 -3.93 -21.33
CA ASP A 48 0.83 -3.09 -22.08
C ASP A 48 0.50 -1.85 -21.26
N VAL A 49 0.62 -0.67 -21.85
CA VAL A 49 0.32 0.62 -21.20
C VAL A 49 -1.13 0.67 -20.71
N ARG A 50 -2.07 0.02 -21.38
CA ARG A 50 -3.45 -0.12 -20.93
C ARG A 50 -3.52 -0.85 -19.59
N LEU A 51 -2.79 -1.97 -19.43
CA LEU A 51 -2.72 -2.69 -18.15
C LEU A 51 -2.07 -1.82 -17.06
N VAL A 52 -0.95 -1.14 -17.38
CA VAL A 52 -0.33 -0.20 -16.42
C VAL A 52 -1.34 0.84 -15.94
N THR A 53 -2.07 1.46 -16.87
CA THR A 53 -3.09 2.47 -16.54
C THR A 53 -4.20 1.90 -15.65
N ILE A 54 -4.71 0.70 -15.97
CA ILE A 54 -5.75 0.03 -15.17
C ILE A 54 -5.25 -0.24 -13.75
N PHE A 55 -4.04 -0.79 -13.60
CA PHE A 55 -3.50 -1.12 -12.28
C PHE A 55 -3.13 0.13 -11.47
N VAL A 56 -2.59 1.18 -12.09
CA VAL A 56 -2.30 2.44 -11.41
C VAL A 56 -3.58 3.13 -10.93
N LEU A 57 -4.55 3.32 -11.82
CA LEU A 57 -5.83 3.96 -11.46
C LEU A 57 -6.61 3.09 -10.47
N GLY A 58 -6.64 1.77 -10.67
CA GLY A 58 -7.28 0.83 -9.74
C GLY A 58 -6.67 0.90 -8.34
N THR A 59 -5.34 1.00 -8.24
CA THR A 59 -4.63 1.17 -6.96
C THR A 59 -5.01 2.47 -6.27
N ILE A 60 -5.03 3.60 -7.01
CA ILE A 60 -5.42 4.91 -6.47
C ILE A 60 -6.87 4.85 -5.95
N LEU A 61 -7.80 4.34 -6.76
CA LEU A 61 -9.21 4.26 -6.42
C LEU A 61 -9.48 3.33 -5.22
N MET A 62 -8.87 2.13 -5.21
CA MET A 62 -9.04 1.19 -4.10
C MET A 62 -8.39 1.69 -2.81
N ARG A 63 -7.24 2.38 -2.89
CA ARG A 63 -6.64 3.03 -1.73
C ARG A 63 -7.52 4.15 -1.20
N SER A 64 -8.12 4.95 -2.08
CA SER A 64 -9.09 5.99 -1.75
C SER A 64 -10.33 5.44 -1.05
N ALA A 65 -10.92 4.37 -1.59
CA ALA A 65 -12.04 3.65 -0.97
C ALA A 65 -11.65 3.11 0.42
N GLY A 66 -10.48 2.49 0.53
CA GLY A 66 -9.95 1.98 1.80
C GLY A 66 -9.75 3.07 2.84
N CYS A 67 -9.28 4.27 2.46
CA CYS A 67 -9.16 5.42 3.37
C CYS A 67 -10.52 5.87 3.90
N ALA A 68 -11.51 6.01 3.03
CA ALA A 68 -12.87 6.44 3.43
C ALA A 68 -13.52 5.43 4.38
N ILE A 69 -13.40 4.13 4.09
CA ILE A 69 -13.92 3.06 4.95
C ILE A 69 -13.17 3.01 6.28
N ASN A 70 -11.84 3.18 6.26
CA ASN A 70 -11.03 3.19 7.48
C ASN A 70 -11.39 4.38 8.38
N ASP A 71 -11.52 5.60 7.83
CA ASP A 71 -11.93 6.77 8.61
C ASP A 71 -13.35 6.60 9.18
N TRP A 72 -14.26 5.96 8.42
CA TRP A 72 -15.60 5.65 8.93
C TRP A 72 -15.57 4.61 10.07
N ALA A 73 -14.75 3.58 9.94
CA ALA A 73 -14.60 2.56 10.98
C ALA A 73 -13.97 3.15 12.26
N ASP A 74 -13.07 4.11 12.12
CA ASP A 74 -12.30 4.72 13.21
C ASP A 74 -12.91 6.01 13.76
N ARG A 75 -14.02 6.46 13.25
CA ARG A 75 -14.63 7.78 13.59
C ARG A 75 -14.77 8.05 15.08
N GLU A 76 -14.90 7.02 15.91
CA GLU A 76 -15.03 7.14 17.37
C GLU A 76 -13.67 7.30 18.07
N PHE A 77 -12.58 6.89 17.41
CA PHE A 77 -11.23 6.88 17.98
C PHE A 77 -10.36 8.01 17.42
N ASP A 78 -10.56 8.38 16.14
CA ASP A 78 -9.70 9.32 15.42
C ASP A 78 -9.59 10.70 16.09
N GLY A 79 -10.65 11.15 16.75
CA GLY A 79 -10.63 12.40 17.50
C GLY A 79 -9.72 12.41 18.73
N ALA A 80 -9.38 11.23 19.28
CA ALA A 80 -8.51 11.09 20.45
C ALA A 80 -7.02 10.96 20.08
N VAL A 81 -6.68 10.74 18.82
CA VAL A 81 -5.30 10.61 18.32
C VAL A 81 -4.86 11.93 17.67
N LYS A 82 -3.76 12.51 18.14
CA LYS A 82 -3.27 13.83 17.68
C LYS A 82 -3.15 13.95 16.16
N ARG A 83 -2.67 12.90 15.51
CA ARG A 83 -2.44 12.88 14.06
C ARG A 83 -3.75 12.82 13.24
N THR A 84 -4.79 12.20 13.78
CA THR A 84 -6.04 11.93 13.07
C THR A 84 -7.21 12.84 13.47
N ALA A 85 -7.07 13.60 14.53
CA ALA A 85 -8.12 14.51 15.02
C ALA A 85 -8.61 15.53 13.97
N MET A 86 -7.72 15.93 13.04
CA MET A 86 -8.05 16.87 11.95
C MET A 86 -8.54 16.18 10.68
N ARG A 87 -8.83 14.87 10.71
CA ARG A 87 -9.45 14.20 9.57
C ARG A 87 -10.87 14.74 9.35
N PRO A 88 -11.33 14.90 8.08
CA PRO A 88 -12.62 15.52 7.78
C PRO A 88 -13.79 14.89 8.52
N LEU A 89 -13.81 13.58 8.71
CA LEU A 89 -14.87 12.87 9.42
C LEU A 89 -14.77 13.07 10.93
N ALA A 90 -13.57 12.99 11.51
CA ALA A 90 -13.33 13.23 12.95
C ALA A 90 -13.56 14.69 13.34
N ALA A 91 -13.24 15.64 12.46
CA ALA A 91 -13.49 17.07 12.62
C ALA A 91 -14.95 17.47 12.35
N GLY A 92 -15.83 16.56 11.91
CA GLY A 92 -17.23 16.84 11.63
C GLY A 92 -17.49 17.65 10.33
N GLU A 93 -16.50 17.79 9.45
CA GLU A 93 -16.63 18.49 8.17
C GLU A 93 -17.52 17.72 7.17
N ILE A 94 -17.55 16.40 7.28
CA ILE A 94 -18.38 15.48 6.51
C ILE A 94 -19.06 14.47 7.42
N SER A 95 -20.20 13.96 6.97
CA SER A 95 -20.93 12.92 7.69
C SER A 95 -20.40 11.51 7.38
N GLY A 96 -20.67 10.55 8.28
CA GLY A 96 -20.32 9.15 8.04
C GLY A 96 -20.99 8.56 6.80
N ARG A 97 -22.21 9.04 6.43
CA ARG A 97 -22.88 8.62 5.18
C ARG A 97 -22.15 9.15 3.95
N GLU A 98 -21.70 10.41 3.96
CA GLU A 98 -20.89 10.97 2.86
C GLU A 98 -19.59 10.18 2.68
N ALA A 99 -18.88 9.86 3.76
CA ALA A 99 -17.66 9.05 3.70
C ALA A 99 -17.90 7.68 3.04
N LEU A 100 -18.98 7.00 3.41
CA LEU A 100 -19.35 5.71 2.80
C LEU A 100 -19.71 5.85 1.31
N TRP A 101 -20.43 6.91 0.90
CA TRP A 101 -20.76 7.14 -0.51
C TRP A 101 -19.52 7.45 -1.34
N VAL A 102 -18.58 8.24 -0.82
CA VAL A 102 -17.31 8.52 -1.50
C VAL A 102 -16.49 7.23 -1.64
N GLY A 103 -16.41 6.42 -0.57
CA GLY A 103 -15.73 5.12 -0.62
C GLY A 103 -16.36 4.17 -1.63
N ALA A 104 -17.70 4.08 -1.65
CA ALA A 104 -18.44 3.24 -2.59
C ALA A 104 -18.25 3.71 -4.05
N ALA A 105 -18.25 5.02 -4.29
CA ALA A 105 -18.00 5.57 -5.62
C ALA A 105 -16.59 5.24 -6.13
N CYS A 106 -15.57 5.35 -5.28
CA CYS A 106 -14.21 4.95 -5.62
C CYS A 106 -14.12 3.44 -5.91
N ALA A 107 -14.73 2.60 -5.07
CA ALA A 107 -14.75 1.15 -5.27
C ALA A 107 -15.48 0.75 -6.55
N LEU A 108 -16.61 1.40 -6.86
CA LEU A 108 -17.35 1.18 -8.11
C LEU A 108 -16.53 1.58 -9.33
N ALA A 109 -15.88 2.74 -9.29
CA ALA A 109 -14.98 3.19 -10.36
C ALA A 109 -13.83 2.19 -10.56
N ALA A 110 -13.23 1.66 -9.48
CA ALA A 110 -12.22 0.60 -9.57
C ALA A 110 -12.79 -0.69 -10.18
N ALA A 111 -14.02 -1.07 -9.83
CA ALA A 111 -14.69 -2.25 -10.40
C ALA A 111 -14.92 -2.10 -11.92
N LEU A 112 -15.25 -0.91 -12.39
CA LEU A 112 -15.40 -0.64 -13.84
C LEU A 112 -14.07 -0.83 -14.59
N LEU A 113 -12.91 -0.54 -13.96
CA LEU A 113 -11.60 -0.81 -14.57
C LEU A 113 -11.30 -2.31 -14.72
N LEU A 114 -12.03 -3.20 -14.05
CA LEU A 114 -11.89 -4.65 -14.22
C LEU A 114 -12.57 -5.17 -15.49
N ILE A 115 -13.53 -4.44 -16.08
CA ILE A 115 -14.32 -4.89 -17.23
C ILE A 115 -13.43 -5.34 -18.42
N PRO A 116 -12.34 -4.64 -18.78
CA PRO A 116 -11.49 -5.07 -19.89
C PRO A 116 -10.50 -6.20 -19.52
N LEU A 117 -10.41 -6.60 -18.24
CA LEU A 117 -9.50 -7.67 -17.80
C LEU A 117 -10.12 -9.06 -18.03
N ASN A 118 -9.26 -10.07 -18.06
CA ASN A 118 -9.69 -11.47 -18.16
C ASN A 118 -10.36 -11.97 -16.87
N TRP A 119 -11.04 -13.11 -16.96
CA TRP A 119 -11.76 -13.68 -15.83
C TRP A 119 -10.87 -14.02 -14.61
N PRO A 120 -9.67 -14.62 -14.77
CA PRO A 120 -8.80 -14.88 -13.63
C PRO A 120 -8.44 -13.62 -12.83
N ALA A 121 -8.14 -12.50 -13.50
CA ALA A 121 -7.85 -11.23 -12.81
C ALA A 121 -9.08 -10.69 -12.06
N ARG A 122 -10.27 -10.78 -12.66
CA ARG A 122 -11.54 -10.38 -12.00
C ARG A 122 -11.83 -11.24 -10.78
N PHE A 123 -11.56 -12.56 -10.85
CA PHE A 123 -11.71 -13.47 -9.72
C PHE A 123 -10.87 -13.05 -8.52
N TRP A 124 -9.60 -12.67 -8.73
CA TRP A 124 -8.70 -12.21 -7.68
C TRP A 124 -9.10 -10.86 -7.07
N ALA A 125 -9.91 -10.06 -7.75
CA ALA A 125 -10.47 -8.83 -7.19
C ALA A 125 -11.46 -9.07 -6.04
N LEU A 126 -12.13 -10.23 -6.00
CA LEU A 126 -13.08 -10.58 -4.93
C LEU A 126 -12.42 -10.74 -3.56
N PRO A 127 -11.37 -11.60 -3.39
CA PRO A 127 -10.64 -11.67 -2.13
C PRO A 127 -9.93 -10.36 -1.80
N ALA A 128 -9.44 -9.60 -2.78
CA ALA A 128 -8.85 -8.29 -2.55
C ALA A 128 -9.85 -7.31 -1.91
N LEU A 129 -11.06 -7.23 -2.44
CA LEU A 129 -12.14 -6.40 -1.89
C LEU A 129 -12.54 -6.87 -0.48
N ALA A 130 -12.69 -8.18 -0.28
CA ALA A 130 -13.08 -8.74 1.02
C ALA A 130 -12.05 -8.39 2.11
N ILE A 131 -10.75 -8.58 1.84
CA ILE A 131 -9.68 -8.26 2.79
C ILE A 131 -9.61 -6.75 3.05
N ALA A 132 -9.74 -5.91 2.01
CA ALA A 132 -9.75 -4.46 2.15
C ALA A 132 -10.93 -3.96 3.01
N ALA A 133 -12.10 -4.59 2.90
CA ALA A 133 -13.27 -4.25 3.70
C ALA A 133 -13.16 -4.72 5.17
N ILE A 134 -12.50 -5.86 5.42
CA ILE A 134 -12.36 -6.43 6.78
C ILE A 134 -11.22 -5.76 7.54
N TYR A 135 -10.13 -5.39 6.88
CA TYR A 135 -8.91 -4.87 7.49
C TYR A 135 -9.15 -3.76 8.55
N PRO A 136 -9.97 -2.72 8.31
CA PRO A 136 -10.14 -1.62 9.28
C PRO A 136 -10.66 -2.06 10.65
N PHE A 137 -11.36 -3.19 10.69
CA PHE A 137 -11.96 -3.73 11.93
C PHE A 137 -11.00 -4.64 12.71
N THR A 138 -9.92 -5.14 12.07
CA THR A 138 -9.01 -6.14 12.65
C THR A 138 -8.27 -5.65 13.88
N LYS A 139 -7.96 -4.36 13.98
CA LYS A 139 -7.29 -3.76 15.13
C LYS A 139 -8.08 -3.83 16.46
N ARG A 140 -9.37 -4.19 16.40
CA ARG A 140 -10.23 -4.34 17.59
C ARG A 140 -10.02 -5.70 18.27
N PHE A 141 -9.59 -6.74 17.53
CA PHE A 141 -9.47 -8.10 18.03
C PHE A 141 -8.14 -8.78 17.68
N PHE A 142 -7.43 -8.32 16.66
CA PHE A 142 -6.17 -8.92 16.22
C PHE A 142 -4.98 -8.14 16.75
N SER A 143 -3.94 -8.83 17.26
CA SER A 143 -2.82 -8.17 17.93
C SER A 143 -1.83 -7.51 16.97
N ILE A 144 -1.78 -7.96 15.71
CA ILE A 144 -0.90 -7.42 14.67
C ILE A 144 -1.75 -7.12 13.42
N PRO A 145 -2.63 -6.10 13.44
CA PRO A 145 -3.47 -5.76 12.28
C PRO A 145 -2.66 -5.46 11.02
N GLN A 146 -1.40 -5.05 11.16
CA GLN A 146 -0.43 -4.83 10.09
C GLN A 146 -0.19 -6.09 9.24
N ALA A 147 -0.33 -7.28 9.79
CA ALA A 147 -0.23 -8.53 9.04
C ALA A 147 -1.39 -8.68 8.03
N ILE A 148 -2.61 -8.32 8.43
CA ILE A 148 -3.77 -8.31 7.52
C ILE A 148 -3.59 -7.23 6.43
N LEU A 149 -3.05 -6.07 6.80
CA LEU A 149 -2.70 -5.04 5.83
C LEU A 149 -1.67 -5.54 4.82
N GLY A 150 -0.66 -6.30 5.27
CA GLY A 150 0.35 -6.90 4.40
C GLY A 150 -0.25 -7.81 3.33
N VAL A 151 -1.24 -8.63 3.70
CA VAL A 151 -1.99 -9.45 2.74
C VAL A 151 -2.82 -8.56 1.79
N ALA A 152 -3.54 -7.57 2.32
CA ALA A 152 -4.35 -6.66 1.51
C ALA A 152 -3.52 -5.90 0.46
N PHE A 153 -2.35 -5.39 0.87
CA PHE A 153 -1.43 -4.66 -0.01
C PHE A 153 -0.72 -5.55 -1.03
N SER A 154 -0.76 -6.87 -0.85
CA SER A 154 -0.19 -7.82 -1.80
C SER A 154 -1.15 -8.22 -2.92
N MET A 155 -2.46 -7.92 -2.81
CA MET A 155 -3.48 -8.42 -3.74
C MET A 155 -3.32 -7.93 -5.19
N GLY A 156 -2.68 -6.81 -5.41
CA GLY A 156 -2.34 -6.34 -6.76
C GLY A 156 -1.40 -7.29 -7.52
N ILE A 157 -0.57 -8.06 -6.81
CA ILE A 157 0.41 -8.98 -7.41
C ILE A 157 -0.28 -10.14 -8.13
N PRO A 158 -1.13 -10.97 -7.48
CA PRO A 158 -1.82 -12.05 -8.17
C PRO A 158 -2.74 -11.54 -9.27
N MET A 159 -3.38 -10.37 -9.09
CA MET A 159 -4.20 -9.76 -10.12
C MET A 159 -3.37 -9.41 -11.38
N ALA A 160 -2.17 -8.86 -11.21
CA ALA A 160 -1.28 -8.53 -12.31
C ALA A 160 -0.84 -9.78 -13.09
N PHE A 161 -0.43 -10.84 -12.41
CA PHE A 161 -0.07 -12.10 -13.07
C PHE A 161 -1.27 -12.75 -13.76
N ALA A 162 -2.42 -12.79 -13.11
CA ALA A 162 -3.65 -13.32 -13.68
C ALA A 162 -4.07 -12.53 -14.94
N ALA A 163 -3.95 -11.19 -14.92
CA ALA A 163 -4.29 -10.36 -16.07
C ALA A 163 -3.38 -10.61 -17.27
N VAL A 164 -2.09 -10.87 -17.03
CA VAL A 164 -1.07 -11.07 -18.08
C VAL A 164 -1.02 -12.51 -18.56
N ARG A 165 -1.01 -13.48 -17.64
CA ARG A 165 -0.73 -14.90 -17.93
C ARG A 165 -1.96 -15.80 -17.87
N GLY A 166 -3.08 -15.30 -17.34
CA GLY A 166 -4.26 -16.13 -17.07
C GLY A 166 -4.11 -17.09 -15.89
N GLU A 167 -2.96 -17.09 -15.22
CA GLU A 167 -2.60 -17.98 -14.13
C GLU A 167 -1.80 -17.25 -13.03
N VAL A 168 -1.71 -17.88 -11.86
CA VAL A 168 -0.96 -17.35 -10.70
C VAL A 168 0.10 -18.37 -10.29
N PRO A 169 1.32 -18.28 -10.85
CA PRO A 169 2.41 -19.21 -10.56
C PRO A 169 3.00 -19.02 -9.16
N LEU A 170 3.80 -19.99 -8.67
CA LEU A 170 4.36 -19.99 -7.32
C LEU A 170 5.17 -18.73 -6.96
N ILE A 171 5.84 -18.11 -7.94
CA ILE A 171 6.59 -16.85 -7.72
C ILE A 171 5.71 -15.73 -7.14
N VAL A 172 4.40 -15.75 -7.43
CA VAL A 172 3.43 -14.80 -6.86
C VAL A 172 3.32 -14.95 -5.35
N ALA A 173 3.30 -16.18 -4.84
CA ALA A 173 3.28 -16.41 -3.40
C ALA A 173 4.55 -15.86 -2.73
N TRP A 174 5.70 -15.99 -3.37
CA TRP A 174 6.95 -15.42 -2.86
C TRP A 174 6.95 -13.89 -2.90
N LEU A 175 6.44 -13.28 -3.97
CA LEU A 175 6.27 -11.82 -4.07
C LEU A 175 5.30 -11.30 -3.00
N MET A 176 4.18 -12.00 -2.78
CA MET A 176 3.22 -11.64 -1.74
C MET A 176 3.85 -11.74 -0.34
N LEU A 177 4.64 -12.79 -0.08
CA LEU A 177 5.31 -12.97 1.19
C LEU A 177 6.42 -11.91 1.40
N ALA A 178 7.18 -11.58 0.36
CA ALA A 178 8.15 -10.49 0.43
C ALA A 178 7.43 -9.16 0.76
N ASN A 179 6.38 -8.84 0.01
CA ASN A 179 5.60 -7.62 0.26
C ASN A 179 4.97 -7.60 1.66
N PHE A 180 4.49 -8.74 2.16
CA PHE A 180 3.95 -8.86 3.51
C PHE A 180 4.98 -8.40 4.56
N PHE A 181 6.23 -8.86 4.48
CA PHE A 181 7.28 -8.43 5.39
C PHE A 181 7.60 -6.94 5.25
N TRP A 182 7.61 -6.41 4.02
CA TRP A 182 7.85 -4.98 3.82
C TRP A 182 6.72 -4.12 4.40
N VAL A 183 5.46 -4.52 4.19
CA VAL A 183 4.30 -3.83 4.78
C VAL A 183 4.36 -3.87 6.30
N LEU A 184 4.69 -5.04 6.87
CA LEU A 184 4.82 -5.18 8.32
C LEU A 184 5.93 -4.28 8.88
N ALA A 185 7.05 -4.09 8.15
CA ALA A 185 8.11 -3.18 8.54
C ALA A 185 7.62 -1.73 8.56
N PHE A 186 7.18 -1.20 7.41
CA PHE A 186 6.84 0.22 7.33
C PHE A 186 5.59 0.60 8.13
N ASP A 187 4.62 -0.29 8.25
CA ASP A 187 3.42 0.01 9.05
C ASP A 187 3.67 -0.16 10.55
N THR A 188 4.71 -0.93 10.95
CA THR A 188 5.22 -0.90 12.33
C THR A 188 5.91 0.43 12.62
N GLU A 189 6.74 0.95 11.70
CA GLU A 189 7.33 2.30 11.82
C GLU A 189 6.23 3.37 11.97
N TYR A 190 5.13 3.22 11.21
CA TYR A 190 3.99 4.11 11.30
C TYR A 190 3.24 3.97 12.63
N ALA A 191 3.07 2.74 13.14
CA ALA A 191 2.48 2.50 14.44
C ALA A 191 3.32 3.06 15.61
N MET A 192 4.66 3.11 15.46
CA MET A 192 5.53 3.76 16.44
C MET A 192 5.27 5.27 16.57
N VAL A 193 4.74 5.93 15.52
CA VAL A 193 4.35 7.35 15.56
C VAL A 193 3.21 7.60 16.54
N ASP A 194 2.23 6.70 16.59
CA ASP A 194 1.02 6.86 17.39
C ASP A 194 1.05 6.07 18.71
N ARG A 195 2.18 5.43 19.06
CA ARG A 195 2.32 4.49 20.17
C ARG A 195 1.75 4.99 21.49
N ASP A 196 2.04 6.23 21.90
CA ASP A 196 1.58 6.79 23.15
C ASP A 196 0.07 7.05 23.16
N ASP A 197 -0.47 7.42 22.00
CA ASP A 197 -1.90 7.65 21.82
C ASP A 197 -2.64 6.29 21.81
N ASP A 198 -2.11 5.28 21.10
CA ASP A 198 -2.66 3.91 20.99
C ASP A 198 -2.76 3.20 22.35
N ILE A 199 -1.76 3.40 23.25
CA ILE A 199 -1.79 2.88 24.62
C ILE A 199 -2.98 3.47 25.38
N ARG A 200 -3.23 4.77 25.24
CA ARG A 200 -4.31 5.48 25.99
C ARG A 200 -5.71 5.05 25.56
N ILE A 201 -5.88 4.75 24.27
CA ILE A 201 -7.19 4.38 23.70
C ILE A 201 -7.39 2.88 23.58
N GLY A 202 -6.38 2.06 23.93
CA GLY A 202 -6.47 0.60 23.96
C GLY A 202 -6.52 -0.07 22.60
N ILE A 203 -6.02 0.60 21.53
CA ILE A 203 -5.90 0.02 20.18
C ILE A 203 -4.68 -0.91 20.11
N ARG A 204 -4.83 -2.03 19.41
CA ARG A 204 -3.76 -3.00 19.20
C ARG A 204 -2.97 -2.65 17.93
N THR A 205 -1.64 -2.66 18.05
CA THR A 205 -0.71 -2.41 16.94
C THR A 205 0.52 -3.29 17.05
N SER A 206 1.24 -3.48 15.93
CA SER A 206 2.50 -4.22 15.90
C SER A 206 3.56 -3.56 16.79
N ALA A 207 3.63 -2.22 16.85
CA ALA A 207 4.56 -1.51 17.73
C ALA A 207 4.32 -1.82 19.21
N LEU A 208 3.06 -1.98 19.63
CA LEU A 208 2.69 -2.39 21.00
C LEU A 208 2.94 -3.89 21.22
N PHE A 209 2.63 -4.73 20.23
CA PHE A 209 2.85 -6.18 20.30
C PHE A 209 4.33 -6.53 20.45
N PHE A 210 5.19 -5.95 19.64
CA PHE A 210 6.64 -6.17 19.71
C PHE A 210 7.28 -5.47 20.91
N GLY A 211 6.67 -4.43 21.45
CA GLY A 211 7.12 -3.69 22.63
C GLY A 211 8.54 -3.17 22.48
N ARG A 212 9.48 -3.64 23.33
CA ARG A 212 10.90 -3.26 23.27
C ARG A 212 11.65 -3.82 22.07
N PHE A 213 11.09 -4.82 21.40
CA PHE A 213 11.69 -5.52 20.25
C PHE A 213 11.18 -4.97 18.90
N ASP A 214 10.41 -3.89 18.89
CA ASP A 214 9.83 -3.30 17.69
C ASP A 214 10.87 -2.98 16.61
N VAL A 215 11.99 -2.35 16.96
CA VAL A 215 13.10 -2.06 16.03
C VAL A 215 13.73 -3.35 15.48
N LEU A 216 13.91 -4.38 16.32
CA LEU A 216 14.44 -5.66 15.89
C LEU A 216 13.46 -6.40 14.96
N ALA A 217 12.16 -6.32 15.23
CA ALA A 217 11.12 -6.88 14.38
C ALA A 217 11.11 -6.21 13.00
N VAL A 218 11.22 -4.88 12.94
CA VAL A 218 11.35 -4.13 11.69
C VAL A 218 12.61 -4.56 10.93
N ALA A 219 13.75 -4.69 11.62
CA ALA A 219 15.00 -5.17 11.01
C ALA A 219 14.85 -6.58 10.41
N GLY A 220 14.24 -7.50 11.16
CA GLY A 220 13.94 -8.85 10.68
C GLY A 220 13.03 -8.88 9.46
N CYS A 221 12.01 -8.02 9.43
CA CYS A 221 11.11 -7.87 8.28
C CYS A 221 11.85 -7.34 7.04
N TYR A 222 12.69 -6.32 7.16
CA TYR A 222 13.51 -5.85 6.04
C TYR A 222 14.48 -6.92 5.55
N ALA A 223 15.15 -7.65 6.46
CA ALA A 223 16.05 -8.73 6.10
C ALA A 223 15.31 -9.85 5.36
N ALA A 224 14.12 -10.25 5.83
CA ALA A 224 13.27 -11.22 5.17
C ALA A 224 12.84 -10.75 3.78
N PHE A 225 12.41 -9.50 3.64
CA PHE A 225 12.07 -8.92 2.35
C PHE A 225 13.25 -9.00 1.36
N ILE A 226 14.44 -8.52 1.76
CA ILE A 226 15.62 -8.51 0.89
C ILE A 226 16.01 -9.95 0.49
N ALA A 227 16.02 -10.89 1.44
CA ALA A 227 16.33 -12.30 1.16
C ALA A 227 15.33 -12.90 0.15
N MET A 228 14.04 -12.67 0.35
CA MET A 228 13.00 -13.11 -0.59
C MET A 228 13.16 -12.48 -1.97
N MET A 229 13.46 -11.17 -2.05
CA MET A 229 13.65 -10.50 -3.32
C MET A 229 14.91 -10.97 -4.07
N VAL A 230 15.97 -11.41 -3.36
CA VAL A 230 17.11 -12.11 -3.98
C VAL A 230 16.67 -13.41 -4.65
N LEU A 231 15.89 -14.25 -3.96
CA LEU A 231 15.36 -15.51 -4.51
C LEU A 231 14.44 -15.25 -5.70
N ILE A 232 13.56 -14.24 -5.60
CA ILE A 232 12.64 -13.84 -6.68
C ILE A 232 13.43 -13.33 -7.89
N GLY A 233 14.47 -12.52 -7.67
CA GLY A 233 15.33 -12.02 -8.74
C GLY A 233 15.98 -13.14 -9.53
N ASN A 234 16.52 -14.16 -8.85
CA ASN A 234 17.07 -15.35 -9.47
C ASN A 234 16.01 -16.12 -10.27
N ALA A 235 14.83 -16.35 -9.68
CA ALA A 235 13.73 -17.07 -10.34
C ALA A 235 13.14 -16.33 -11.55
N ALA A 236 13.13 -14.99 -11.51
CA ALA A 236 12.66 -14.12 -12.61
C ALA A 236 13.77 -13.87 -13.67
N GLY A 237 14.99 -14.35 -13.47
CA GLY A 237 16.13 -14.13 -14.34
C GLY A 237 16.58 -12.68 -14.39
N LEU A 238 16.44 -11.93 -13.28
CA LEU A 238 16.91 -10.54 -13.16
C LEU A 238 18.42 -10.49 -12.96
N GLY A 239 19.05 -9.41 -13.41
CA GLY A 239 20.50 -9.26 -13.46
C GLY A 239 21.06 -8.14 -12.58
N PRO A 240 22.28 -7.67 -12.87
CA PRO A 240 23.04 -6.77 -12.01
C PRO A 240 22.33 -5.45 -11.68
N ILE A 241 21.57 -4.87 -12.62
CA ILE A 241 20.88 -3.58 -12.42
C ILE A 241 19.78 -3.74 -11.36
N TYR A 242 19.06 -4.86 -11.39
CA TYR A 242 18.10 -5.19 -10.36
C TYR A 242 18.76 -5.31 -8.98
N TYR A 243 19.87 -6.04 -8.86
CA TYR A 243 20.59 -6.21 -7.61
C TYR A 243 21.18 -4.91 -7.08
N PHE A 244 21.58 -3.98 -7.96
CA PHE A 244 21.95 -2.62 -7.56
C PHE A 244 20.76 -1.88 -6.95
N GLY A 245 19.57 -1.93 -7.57
CA GLY A 245 18.34 -1.37 -7.00
C GLY A 245 17.99 -1.99 -5.64
N LEU A 246 18.16 -3.30 -5.49
CA LEU A 246 17.93 -4.00 -4.23
C LEU A 246 18.96 -3.61 -3.14
N THR A 247 20.22 -3.38 -3.52
CA THR A 247 21.27 -2.86 -2.61
C THR A 247 20.92 -1.46 -2.13
N LEU A 248 20.41 -0.59 -3.01
CA LEU A 248 19.94 0.75 -2.63
C LEU A 248 18.77 0.65 -1.64
N ALA A 249 17.80 -0.25 -1.90
CA ALA A 249 16.70 -0.51 -0.97
C ALA A 249 17.23 -0.99 0.41
N ALA A 250 18.20 -1.90 0.44
CA ALA A 250 18.82 -2.36 1.68
C ALA A 250 19.51 -1.21 2.44
N THR A 251 20.20 -0.31 1.74
CA THR A 251 20.81 0.88 2.33
C THR A 251 19.76 1.82 2.95
N LEU A 252 18.62 2.01 2.24
CA LEU A 252 17.49 2.78 2.78
C LEU A 252 16.90 2.10 4.04
N ALA A 253 16.79 0.77 4.05
CA ALA A 253 16.34 0.04 5.24
C ALA A 253 17.26 0.28 6.45
N LEU A 254 18.58 0.24 6.27
CA LEU A 254 19.54 0.57 7.34
C LEU A 254 19.38 2.01 7.83
N HIS A 255 19.12 2.94 6.92
CA HIS A 255 18.83 4.34 7.30
C HIS A 255 17.53 4.44 8.11
N HIS A 256 16.46 3.71 7.70
CA HIS A 256 15.21 3.68 8.45
C HIS A 256 15.42 3.12 9.86
N LEU A 257 16.16 2.02 10.01
CA LEU A 257 16.51 1.45 11.32
C LEU A 257 17.28 2.46 12.20
N TRP A 258 18.19 3.23 11.62
CA TRP A 258 18.87 4.30 12.34
C TRP A 258 17.90 5.41 12.78
N LEU A 259 16.93 5.77 11.95
CA LEU A 259 15.90 6.76 12.30
C LEU A 259 15.03 6.31 13.48
N ILE A 260 14.56 5.06 13.46
CA ILE A 260 13.57 4.56 14.45
C ILE A 260 14.19 4.09 15.77
N ARG A 261 15.54 4.00 15.88
CA ARG A 261 16.24 3.41 17.02
C ARG A 261 15.85 4.03 18.37
N ASP A 262 15.63 5.35 18.39
CA ASP A 262 15.29 6.12 19.60
C ASP A 262 13.76 6.29 19.77
N ARG A 263 12.97 5.75 18.87
CA ARG A 263 11.49 5.83 18.82
C ARG A 263 10.95 7.26 18.83
N ASP A 264 11.73 8.23 18.36
CA ASP A 264 11.24 9.59 18.17
C ASP A 264 10.13 9.63 17.14
N ARG A 265 9.00 10.27 17.49
CA ARG A 265 7.78 10.32 16.68
C ARG A 265 8.03 10.82 15.24
N MET A 266 8.75 11.92 15.11
CA MET A 266 8.99 12.55 13.80
C MET A 266 9.99 11.75 12.96
N ARG A 267 10.97 11.11 13.60
CA ARG A 267 11.94 10.23 12.93
C ARG A 267 11.28 8.93 12.48
N CYS A 268 10.40 8.34 13.28
CA CYS A 268 9.58 7.19 12.87
C CYS A 268 8.68 7.55 11.67
N PHE A 269 8.08 8.74 11.68
CA PHE A 269 7.28 9.20 10.55
C PHE A 269 8.13 9.45 9.29
N ALA A 270 9.37 9.94 9.46
CA ALA A 270 10.31 10.11 8.34
C ALA A 270 10.71 8.75 7.74
N ALA A 271 10.99 7.72 8.57
CA ALA A 271 11.25 6.36 8.11
C ALA A 271 10.07 5.79 7.32
N PHE A 272 8.87 5.85 7.87
CA PHE A 272 7.65 5.43 7.17
C PHE A 272 7.52 6.09 5.77
N ARG A 273 7.71 7.41 5.68
CA ARG A 273 7.65 8.12 4.40
C ARG A 273 8.76 7.71 3.44
N GLY A 274 9.94 7.42 3.98
CA GLY A 274 11.12 6.97 3.23
C GLY A 274 10.90 5.62 2.52
N ASN A 275 9.96 4.79 3.00
CA ASN A 275 9.61 3.54 2.35
C ASN A 275 9.07 3.71 0.93
N ASN A 276 8.61 4.90 0.58
CA ASN A 276 8.27 5.19 -0.81
C ASN A 276 9.51 5.12 -1.73
N LEU A 277 10.64 5.67 -1.30
CA LEU A 277 11.90 5.55 -2.04
C LEU A 277 12.43 4.11 -2.06
N PHE A 278 12.24 3.38 -0.95
CA PHE A 278 12.57 1.96 -0.88
C PHE A 278 11.83 1.16 -1.96
N GLY A 279 10.50 1.27 -2.01
CA GLY A 279 9.68 0.59 -3.00
C GLY A 279 10.00 1.00 -4.44
N MET A 280 10.27 2.29 -4.65
CA MET A 280 10.70 2.83 -5.94
C MET A 280 12.04 2.27 -6.39
N ALA A 281 13.04 2.16 -5.49
CA ALA A 281 14.36 1.63 -5.83
C ALA A 281 14.26 0.18 -6.33
N VAL A 282 13.45 -0.66 -5.70
CA VAL A 282 13.19 -2.03 -6.16
C VAL A 282 12.51 -2.01 -7.53
N PHE A 283 11.48 -1.18 -7.71
CA PHE A 283 10.74 -1.10 -8.99
C PHE A 283 11.63 -0.63 -10.15
N VAL A 284 12.40 0.44 -9.93
CA VAL A 284 13.31 0.97 -10.95
C VAL A 284 14.38 -0.06 -11.29
N GLY A 285 14.90 -0.79 -10.29
CA GLY A 285 15.81 -1.92 -10.51
C GLY A 285 15.22 -2.99 -11.43
N VAL A 286 13.98 -3.44 -11.14
CA VAL A 286 13.28 -4.41 -12.02
C VAL A 286 13.06 -3.87 -13.42
N ALA A 287 12.55 -2.65 -13.54
CA ALA A 287 12.18 -2.07 -14.83
C ALA A 287 13.39 -1.82 -15.72
N LEU A 288 14.44 -1.23 -15.17
CA LEU A 288 15.68 -0.93 -15.90
C LEU A 288 16.45 -2.21 -16.27
N ASP A 289 16.49 -3.21 -15.37
CA ASP A 289 17.17 -4.47 -15.67
C ASP A 289 16.54 -5.18 -16.90
N TYR A 290 15.22 -5.27 -16.93
CA TYR A 290 14.53 -5.80 -18.12
C TYR A 290 14.77 -4.92 -19.36
N ALA A 291 14.64 -3.60 -19.23
CA ALA A 291 14.82 -2.69 -20.36
C ALA A 291 16.21 -2.82 -21.00
N VAL A 292 17.26 -2.82 -20.19
CA VAL A 292 18.66 -2.88 -20.70
C VAL A 292 19.02 -4.26 -21.21
N ARG A 293 18.60 -5.34 -20.52
CA ARG A 293 19.03 -6.71 -20.87
C ARG A 293 18.22 -7.33 -21.99
N THR A 294 16.97 -6.99 -22.13
CA THR A 294 16.06 -7.61 -23.10
C THR A 294 15.56 -6.65 -24.17
N GLY A 295 15.87 -5.35 -24.06
CA GLY A 295 15.28 -4.30 -24.89
C GLY A 295 13.77 -4.12 -24.67
N ALA A 296 13.24 -4.66 -23.56
CA ALA A 296 11.82 -4.64 -23.27
C ALA A 296 11.38 -3.28 -22.72
N TRP A 297 10.38 -2.68 -23.34
CA TRP A 297 9.74 -1.44 -22.91
C TRP A 297 8.23 -1.59 -22.88
N PRO A 298 7.51 -0.78 -22.10
CA PRO A 298 6.04 -0.76 -22.14
C PRO A 298 5.53 -0.57 -23.58
N ARG A 299 4.54 -1.38 -23.95
CA ARG A 299 3.97 -1.36 -25.31
C ARG A 299 2.73 -0.49 -25.33
N TRP A 300 2.67 0.43 -26.30
CA TRP A 300 1.51 1.32 -26.50
C TRP A 300 0.39 0.65 -27.30
N TYR A 301 0.70 -0.44 -28.01
CA TYR A 301 -0.23 -1.21 -28.84
C TYR A 301 0.07 -2.71 -28.68
N ALA A 302 -0.92 -3.46 -28.25
CA ALA A 302 -0.97 -4.90 -28.39
C ALA A 302 -2.34 -5.29 -28.97
#